data_7124ca7a01cc3544424778b70c578973
#
_entry.id   7124ca7a01cc3544424778b70c578973
#
_cell.length_a   1.000
_cell.length_b   1.000
_cell.length_c   1.000
_cell.angle_alpha   90.00
_cell.angle_beta   90.00
_cell.angle_gamma   90.00
#
_symmetry.space_group_name_H-M   'P 1'
#
loop_
_entity.id
_entity.type
_entity.pdbx_description
1 polymer ?
#
loop_
_entity_poly.entity_id
_entity_poly.type
_entity_poly.pdbx_seq_one_letter_code
_entity_poly.pdbx_strand_id
1 'polypeptide(L)'
;MRCSTDAPVSSLAVALKGFERRLERMVEGTFARLFRSGLRPVELGRRLVREMDDNRSVDVRGRTIVPNAFTVNLSPEDHDRLGEVHDSLERELGEAAREHARDEGYTFMGPVHVEIVENDRFRTGSFQIDGRMREGKGGSGAGSLLLPTGERIELGEAIVTVGRRPESTIVRADPNVSRSHAEIRPQGNGWIVVDLGSTNGSRINGVRITSQELREGDDVSFGNTHLRFEAS
;
A
#
# COMPACT_ATOMS: atom_id res chain seq x y z
N MET A 1 34.49 6.89 27.19
CA MET A 1 33.31 7.45 26.52
C MET A 1 32.61 6.28 25.82
N ARG A 2 31.50 5.82 26.40
CA ARG A 2 30.70 4.75 25.79
C ARG A 2 29.57 5.44 25.04
N CYS A 3 29.55 5.33 23.70
CA CYS A 3 28.40 5.68 22.89
C CYS A 3 27.35 4.57 23.06
N SER A 4 26.28 4.89 23.76
CA SER A 4 25.07 4.08 23.80
C SER A 4 24.32 4.32 22.48
N THR A 5 24.25 3.28 21.66
CA THR A 5 23.36 3.22 20.49
C THR A 5 22.04 2.65 21.00
N ASP A 6 21.18 3.50 21.54
CA ASP A 6 19.76 3.16 21.73
C ASP A 6 19.05 3.33 20.37
N ALA A 7 18.86 2.21 19.68
CA ALA A 7 17.96 2.16 18.54
C ALA A 7 16.50 2.20 19.06
N PRO A 8 15.58 2.91 18.38
CA PRO A 8 14.20 3.06 18.82
C PRO A 8 13.42 1.76 18.59
N VAL A 9 13.36 0.92 19.61
CA VAL A 9 12.50 -0.29 19.65
C VAL A 9 11.01 0.04 19.67
N SER A 10 10.65 1.34 19.69
CA SER A 10 9.27 1.80 19.92
C SER A 10 8.40 1.77 18.64
N SER A 11 8.95 2.03 17.46
CA SER A 11 8.19 2.16 16.22
C SER A 11 7.80 0.79 15.63
N LEU A 12 8.71 -0.17 15.61
CA LEU A 12 8.44 -1.54 15.20
C LEU A 12 7.25 -2.15 15.96
N ALA A 13 7.11 -1.83 17.25
CA ALA A 13 6.04 -2.33 18.10
C ALA A 13 4.68 -1.70 17.77
N VAL A 14 4.62 -0.49 17.21
CA VAL A 14 3.37 0.20 16.86
C VAL A 14 2.83 -0.29 15.52
N ALA A 15 3.65 -0.33 14.48
CA ALA A 15 3.28 -0.84 13.16
C ALA A 15 2.79 -2.30 13.23
N LEU A 16 3.47 -3.13 14.02
CA LEU A 16 3.08 -4.52 14.22
C LEU A 16 1.79 -4.68 15.03
N LYS A 17 1.45 -3.78 15.96
CA LYS A 17 0.17 -3.84 16.69
C LYS A 17 -1.05 -3.59 15.80
N GLY A 18 -0.94 -2.74 14.79
CA GLY A 18 -1.98 -2.54 13.77
C GLY A 18 -2.18 -3.80 12.94
N PHE A 19 -1.09 -4.37 12.46
CA PHE A 19 -1.06 -5.61 11.69
C PHE A 19 -1.58 -6.81 12.52
N GLU A 20 -1.12 -6.98 13.76
CA GLU A 20 -1.61 -8.03 14.68
C GLU A 20 -3.13 -7.94 14.88
N ARG A 21 -3.67 -6.75 15.16
CA ARG A 21 -5.12 -6.54 15.32
C ARG A 21 -5.93 -6.80 14.04
N ARG A 22 -5.38 -6.53 12.87
CA ARG A 22 -6.04 -6.84 11.59
C ARG A 22 -6.05 -8.34 11.36
N LEU A 23 -4.94 -9.01 11.61
CA LEU A 23 -4.85 -10.47 11.53
C LEU A 23 -5.75 -11.18 12.54
N GLU A 24 -5.83 -10.70 13.78
CA GLU A 24 -6.74 -11.26 14.81
C GLU A 24 -8.21 -11.21 14.36
N ARG A 25 -8.64 -10.14 13.71
CA ARG A 25 -10.00 -10.03 13.15
C ARG A 25 -10.25 -10.99 11.98
N MET A 26 -9.21 -11.35 11.21
CA MET A 26 -9.30 -12.34 10.15
C MET A 26 -9.27 -13.78 10.69
N VAL A 27 -8.75 -13.99 11.90
CA VAL A 27 -8.55 -15.31 12.53
C VAL A 27 -9.85 -15.96 13.02
N GLU A 28 -10.96 -15.24 13.16
CA GLU A 28 -12.22 -15.79 13.63
C GLU A 28 -12.91 -16.75 12.63
N GLY A 29 -12.20 -17.75 12.15
CA GLY A 29 -12.82 -18.86 11.41
C GLY A 29 -11.89 -19.68 10.53
N THR A 30 -11.22 -19.09 9.56
CA THR A 30 -10.49 -19.83 8.51
C THR A 30 -8.98 -19.91 8.80
N PHE A 31 -8.42 -18.87 9.38
CA PHE A 31 -6.98 -18.76 9.64
C PHE A 31 -6.43 -19.71 10.73
N ALA A 32 -7.24 -20.05 11.73
CA ALA A 32 -6.79 -20.94 12.82
C ALA A 32 -6.34 -22.35 12.35
N ARG A 33 -6.84 -22.78 11.18
CA ARG A 33 -6.44 -24.07 10.59
C ARG A 33 -5.13 -24.01 9.80
N LEU A 34 -4.84 -22.83 9.24
CA LEU A 34 -3.67 -22.57 8.38
C LEU A 34 -2.37 -22.54 9.19
N PHE A 35 -2.43 -22.07 10.44
CA PHE A 35 -1.25 -21.86 11.27
C PHE A 35 -0.82 -23.06 12.14
N ARG A 36 -1.37 -24.24 11.90
CA ARG A 36 -0.90 -25.48 12.53
C ARG A 36 0.50 -25.92 12.05
N SER A 37 0.98 -25.37 10.93
CA SER A 37 2.30 -25.68 10.36
C SER A 37 3.47 -24.96 11.03
N GLY A 38 3.22 -24.02 11.95
CA GLY A 38 4.27 -23.20 12.57
C GLY A 38 4.53 -21.86 11.88
N LEU A 39 3.97 -21.63 10.68
CA LEU A 39 4.03 -20.33 10.01
C LEU A 39 3.12 -19.32 10.73
N ARG A 40 3.70 -18.26 11.30
CA ARG A 40 2.92 -17.24 12.01
C ARG A 40 2.88 -15.96 11.17
N PRO A 41 1.69 -15.42 10.82
CA PRO A 41 1.57 -14.19 10.03
C PRO A 41 2.33 -13.02 10.64
N VAL A 42 2.34 -12.93 11.96
CA VAL A 42 3.10 -11.90 12.70
C VAL A 42 4.61 -11.99 12.41
N GLU A 43 5.13 -13.19 12.20
CA GLU A 43 6.54 -13.38 11.85
C GLU A 43 6.82 -12.94 10.42
N LEU A 44 5.86 -13.14 9.48
CA LEU A 44 5.95 -12.60 8.12
C LEU A 44 6.02 -11.07 8.15
N GLY A 45 5.10 -10.42 8.88
CA GLY A 45 5.12 -8.96 9.03
C GLY A 45 6.42 -8.44 9.64
N ARG A 46 6.92 -9.10 10.69
CA ARG A 46 8.21 -8.73 11.32
C ARG A 46 9.40 -8.91 10.37
N ARG A 47 9.40 -9.96 9.58
CA ARG A 47 10.47 -10.20 8.62
C ARG A 47 10.43 -9.21 7.48
N LEU A 48 9.23 -8.86 6.98
CA LEU A 48 9.04 -7.86 5.94
C LEU A 48 9.58 -6.49 6.38
N VAL A 49 9.21 -6.04 7.58
CA VAL A 49 9.70 -4.77 8.14
C VAL A 49 11.23 -4.78 8.30
N ARG A 50 11.81 -5.86 8.80
CA ARG A 50 13.28 -5.99 8.86
C ARG A 50 13.91 -5.95 7.47
N GLU A 51 13.30 -6.58 6.47
CA GLU A 51 13.80 -6.54 5.11
C GLU A 51 13.80 -5.11 4.54
N MET A 52 12.81 -4.28 4.92
CA MET A 52 12.80 -2.84 4.59
C MET A 52 13.96 -2.12 5.27
N ASP A 53 14.14 -2.32 6.58
CA ASP A 53 15.16 -1.63 7.37
C ASP A 53 16.58 -2.02 6.96
N ASP A 54 16.82 -3.31 6.67
CA ASP A 54 18.12 -3.84 6.29
C ASP A 54 18.55 -3.40 4.88
N ASN A 55 17.58 -3.16 3.98
CA ASN A 55 17.80 -2.78 2.59
C ASN A 55 17.48 -1.30 2.29
N ARG A 56 17.44 -0.45 3.32
CA ARG A 56 17.25 0.98 3.13
C ARG A 56 18.46 1.63 2.46
N SER A 57 18.22 2.64 1.66
CA SER A 57 19.23 3.51 1.08
C SER A 57 18.83 4.97 1.18
N VAL A 58 19.75 5.89 0.88
CA VAL A 58 19.46 7.33 0.87
C VAL A 58 19.60 7.83 -0.56
N ASP A 59 18.57 8.51 -1.06
CA ASP A 59 18.59 9.09 -2.40
C ASP A 59 19.41 10.41 -2.44
N VAL A 60 19.60 10.93 -3.65
CA VAL A 60 20.35 12.17 -3.89
C VAL A 60 19.71 13.43 -3.24
N ARG A 61 18.46 13.30 -2.78
CA ARG A 61 17.71 14.35 -2.09
C ARG A 61 17.71 14.19 -0.57
N GLY A 62 18.42 13.18 -0.06
CA GLY A 62 18.50 12.87 1.37
C GLY A 62 17.31 12.13 1.94
N ARG A 63 16.39 11.59 1.10
CA ARG A 63 15.25 10.78 1.56
C ARG A 63 15.69 9.34 1.77
N THR A 64 15.22 8.71 2.83
CA THR A 64 15.44 7.27 3.05
C THR A 64 14.48 6.47 2.18
N ILE A 65 15.03 5.71 1.25
CA ILE A 65 14.28 4.85 0.34
C ILE A 65 14.38 3.42 0.82
N VAL A 66 13.27 2.68 0.73
CA VAL A 66 13.18 1.28 1.11
C VAL A 66 12.61 0.43 -0.03
N PRO A 67 12.81 -0.91 0.00
CA PRO A 67 12.16 -1.82 -0.93
C PRO A 67 10.64 -1.65 -0.95
N ASN A 68 10.06 -1.78 -2.14
CA ASN A 68 8.62 -1.69 -2.39
C ASN A 68 8.06 -2.90 -3.15
N ALA A 69 8.90 -3.82 -3.60
CA ALA A 69 8.49 -5.08 -4.19
C ALA A 69 9.04 -6.22 -3.35
N PHE A 70 8.15 -7.01 -2.74
CA PHE A 70 8.49 -8.08 -1.82
C PHE A 70 8.02 -9.42 -2.38
N THR A 71 8.92 -10.40 -2.37
CA THR A 71 8.60 -11.78 -2.71
C THR A 71 8.71 -12.63 -1.45
N VAL A 72 7.61 -13.21 -1.02
CA VAL A 72 7.54 -14.13 0.13
C VAL A 72 7.62 -15.56 -0.39
N ASN A 73 8.75 -16.21 -0.17
CA ASN A 73 8.98 -17.59 -0.57
C ASN A 73 8.49 -18.54 0.51
N LEU A 74 7.58 -19.45 0.18
CA LEU A 74 7.04 -20.48 1.06
C LEU A 74 7.29 -21.88 0.50
N SER A 75 7.22 -22.89 1.38
CA SER A 75 7.15 -24.28 0.91
C SER A 75 5.86 -24.52 0.14
N PRO A 76 5.83 -25.52 -0.78
CA PRO A 76 4.60 -25.92 -1.50
C PRO A 76 3.43 -26.20 -0.55
N GLU A 77 3.70 -26.90 0.54
CA GLU A 77 2.66 -27.24 1.52
C GLU A 77 2.08 -26.02 2.25
N ASP A 78 2.91 -25.03 2.60
CA ASP A 78 2.46 -23.81 3.26
C ASP A 78 1.74 -22.89 2.28
N HIS A 79 2.20 -22.83 1.03
CA HIS A 79 1.55 -22.10 -0.04
C HIS A 79 0.15 -22.65 -0.33
N ASP A 80 0.02 -23.96 -0.51
CA ASP A 80 -1.27 -24.62 -0.75
C ASP A 80 -2.25 -24.41 0.42
N ARG A 81 -1.75 -24.41 1.66
CA ARG A 81 -2.56 -24.15 2.85
C ARG A 81 -3.11 -22.73 2.91
N LEU A 82 -2.42 -21.76 2.35
CA LEU A 82 -2.92 -20.37 2.29
C LEU A 82 -4.19 -20.27 1.44
N GLY A 83 -4.30 -21.03 0.33
CA GLY A 83 -5.51 -21.14 -0.47
C GLY A 83 -6.22 -19.80 -0.68
N GLU A 84 -7.49 -19.73 -0.25
CA GLU A 84 -8.34 -18.54 -0.44
C GLU A 84 -7.89 -17.28 0.34
N VAL A 85 -6.97 -17.42 1.29
CA VAL A 85 -6.50 -16.28 2.11
C VAL A 85 -5.23 -15.63 1.58
N HIS A 86 -4.66 -16.16 0.51
CA HIS A 86 -3.44 -15.71 -0.14
C HIS A 86 -3.49 -14.21 -0.45
N ASP A 87 -4.45 -13.76 -1.26
CA ASP A 87 -4.62 -12.36 -1.65
C ASP A 87 -4.86 -11.43 -0.44
N SER A 88 -5.52 -11.95 0.60
CA SER A 88 -5.76 -11.17 1.81
C SER A 88 -4.48 -10.98 2.61
N LEU A 89 -3.63 -12.00 2.67
CA LEU A 89 -2.34 -11.91 3.37
C LEU A 89 -1.38 -10.97 2.62
N GLU A 90 -1.33 -11.03 1.29
CA GLU A 90 -0.53 -10.10 0.48
C GLU A 90 -0.93 -8.64 0.72
N ARG A 91 -2.23 -8.34 0.74
CA ARG A 91 -2.76 -7.01 1.04
C ARG A 91 -2.34 -6.54 2.43
N GLU A 92 -2.51 -7.38 3.46
CA GLU A 92 -2.17 -7.02 4.84
C GLU A 92 -0.67 -6.82 5.04
N LEU A 93 0.16 -7.61 4.37
CA LEU A 93 1.62 -7.40 4.38
C LEU A 93 1.99 -6.07 3.69
N GLY A 94 1.31 -5.74 2.58
CA GLY A 94 1.47 -4.46 1.91
C GLY A 94 1.07 -3.27 2.79
N GLU A 95 -0.05 -3.38 3.54
CA GLU A 95 -0.46 -2.35 4.51
C GLU A 95 0.55 -2.23 5.66
N ALA A 96 1.09 -3.35 6.17
CA ALA A 96 2.11 -3.31 7.21
C ALA A 96 3.39 -2.59 6.73
N ALA A 97 3.79 -2.82 5.47
CA ALA A 97 4.92 -2.12 4.87
C ALA A 97 4.68 -0.59 4.79
N ARG A 98 3.48 -0.16 4.36
CA ARG A 98 3.12 1.26 4.26
C ARG A 98 3.04 1.92 5.64
N GLU A 99 2.44 1.23 6.62
CA GLU A 99 2.34 1.72 8.00
C GLU A 99 3.75 1.95 8.59
N HIS A 100 4.64 0.95 8.43
CA HIS A 100 6.02 1.08 8.90
C HIS A 100 6.78 2.21 8.18
N ALA A 101 6.66 2.31 6.86
CA ALA A 101 7.31 3.38 6.10
C ALA A 101 6.84 4.77 6.54
N ARG A 102 5.54 4.92 6.85
CA ARG A 102 4.97 6.17 7.36
C ARG A 102 5.52 6.52 8.73
N ASP A 103 5.59 5.54 9.64
CA ASP A 103 6.06 5.75 11.01
C ASP A 103 7.55 6.11 11.06
N GLU A 104 8.36 5.54 10.16
CA GLU A 104 9.81 5.79 10.06
C GLU A 104 10.17 6.94 9.10
N GLY A 105 9.20 7.49 8.38
CA GLY A 105 9.44 8.54 7.38
C GLY A 105 10.18 8.03 6.14
N TYR A 106 9.99 6.77 5.79
CA TYR A 106 10.57 6.17 4.59
C TYR A 106 9.78 6.53 3.33
N THR A 107 10.44 6.46 2.18
CA THR A 107 9.86 6.72 0.87
C THR A 107 10.00 5.48 -0.01
N PHE A 108 8.95 5.13 -0.73
CA PHE A 108 9.01 4.12 -1.78
C PHE A 108 9.30 4.75 -3.14
N MET A 109 10.01 4.03 -4.02
CA MET A 109 10.25 4.46 -5.41
C MET A 109 9.15 4.04 -6.37
N GLY A 110 8.19 3.26 -5.91
CA GLY A 110 7.09 2.71 -6.70
C GLY A 110 6.01 2.12 -5.80
N PRO A 111 4.88 1.63 -6.37
CA PRO A 111 3.82 1.00 -5.61
C PRO A 111 4.35 -0.15 -4.75
N VAL A 112 3.82 -0.28 -3.54
CA VAL A 112 4.12 -1.44 -2.70
C VAL A 112 3.41 -2.66 -3.27
N HIS A 113 4.18 -3.66 -3.60
CA HIS A 113 3.74 -4.94 -4.13
C HIS A 113 4.29 -6.07 -3.27
N VAL A 114 3.42 -6.96 -2.86
CA VAL A 114 3.78 -8.19 -2.13
C VAL A 114 3.25 -9.36 -2.93
N GLU A 115 4.09 -10.32 -3.18
CA GLU A 115 3.78 -11.55 -3.89
C GLU A 115 4.23 -12.73 -3.06
N ILE A 116 3.35 -13.70 -2.84
CA ILE A 116 3.66 -14.94 -2.15
C ILE A 116 3.85 -16.03 -3.21
N VAL A 117 4.99 -16.69 -3.20
CA VAL A 117 5.36 -17.68 -4.20
C VAL A 117 5.75 -19.02 -3.56
N GLU A 118 5.42 -20.07 -4.26
CA GLU A 118 5.88 -21.42 -3.96
C GLU A 118 7.36 -21.58 -4.28
N ASN A 119 8.11 -22.23 -3.38
CA ASN A 119 9.53 -22.51 -3.58
C ASN A 119 9.93 -23.81 -2.91
N ASP A 120 10.24 -24.84 -3.73
CA ASP A 120 10.60 -26.19 -3.32
C ASP A 120 11.84 -26.28 -2.41
N ARG A 121 12.63 -25.20 -2.33
CA ARG A 121 13.84 -25.15 -1.48
C ARG A 121 13.49 -24.98 0.00
N PHE A 122 12.27 -24.58 0.30
CA PHE A 122 11.80 -24.31 1.67
C PHE A 122 11.07 -25.53 2.23
N ARG A 123 11.26 -25.76 3.52
CA ARG A 123 10.55 -26.78 4.27
C ARG A 123 9.31 -26.15 4.92
N THR A 124 8.31 -26.96 5.18
CA THR A 124 7.10 -26.54 5.92
C THR A 124 7.46 -25.79 7.19
N GLY A 125 6.85 -24.63 7.38
CA GLY A 125 7.12 -23.71 8.50
C GLY A 125 8.33 -22.81 8.33
N SER A 126 9.07 -22.90 7.20
CA SER A 126 10.18 -21.99 6.88
C SER A 126 9.82 -21.08 5.72
N PHE A 127 10.29 -19.83 5.78
CA PHE A 127 10.05 -18.83 4.75
C PHE A 127 11.21 -17.86 4.62
N GLN A 128 11.24 -17.15 3.50
CA GLN A 128 12.15 -16.04 3.25
C GLN A 128 11.37 -14.92 2.56
N ILE A 129 11.72 -13.68 2.90
CA ILE A 129 11.21 -12.49 2.22
C ILE A 129 12.38 -11.79 1.57
N ASP A 130 12.25 -11.54 0.28
CA ASP A 130 13.23 -10.81 -0.53
C ASP A 130 12.61 -9.49 -0.95
N GLY A 131 13.23 -8.38 -0.56
CA GLY A 131 12.82 -7.02 -0.89
C GLY A 131 13.65 -6.43 -2.03
N ARG A 132 13.00 -5.75 -2.97
CA ARG A 132 13.66 -5.05 -4.07
C ARG A 132 13.10 -3.64 -4.21
N MET A 133 13.95 -2.70 -4.57
CA MET A 133 13.53 -1.38 -5.01
C MET A 133 13.09 -1.48 -6.47
N ARG A 134 11.83 -1.15 -6.73
CA ARG A 134 11.26 -1.14 -8.07
C ARG A 134 10.70 0.25 -8.35
N GLU A 135 11.23 0.89 -9.39
CA GLU A 135 10.71 2.17 -9.81
C GLU A 135 9.29 2.02 -10.35
N GLY A 136 8.40 2.92 -9.91
CA GLY A 136 7.08 3.06 -10.51
C GLY A 136 7.21 3.49 -11.98
N LYS A 137 6.33 3.01 -12.83
CA LYS A 137 6.27 3.48 -14.22
C LYS A 137 5.90 4.96 -14.18
N GLY A 138 6.90 5.84 -14.41
CA GLY A 138 6.61 7.25 -14.57
C GLY A 138 7.47 8.24 -13.78
N GLY A 139 8.50 7.87 -13.03
CA GLY A 139 9.45 8.81 -12.41
C GLY A 139 8.88 9.76 -11.33
N SER A 140 7.56 9.87 -11.18
CA SER A 140 6.86 10.45 -10.04
C SER A 140 6.75 9.40 -8.96
N GLY A 141 6.85 9.74 -7.68
CA GLY A 141 6.70 8.79 -6.57
C GLY A 141 5.54 7.81 -6.83
N ALA A 142 5.53 6.69 -6.19
CA ALA A 142 4.41 5.77 -6.38
C ALA A 142 3.17 6.28 -5.65
N GLY A 143 2.02 6.14 -6.27
CA GLY A 143 0.72 6.46 -5.67
C GLY A 143 -0.36 5.58 -6.23
N SER A 144 -1.40 5.35 -5.46
CA SER A 144 -2.57 4.62 -5.90
C SER A 144 -3.84 5.17 -5.26
N LEU A 145 -4.96 4.91 -5.91
CA LEU A 145 -6.28 5.19 -5.38
C LEU A 145 -6.98 3.88 -5.06
N LEU A 146 -7.32 3.68 -3.81
CA LEU A 146 -8.10 2.54 -3.38
C LEU A 146 -9.60 2.89 -3.45
N LEU A 147 -10.35 2.10 -4.19
CA LEU A 147 -11.80 2.23 -4.33
C LEU A 147 -12.52 1.50 -3.18
N PRO A 148 -13.79 1.87 -2.88
CA PRO A 148 -14.60 1.16 -1.90
C PRO A 148 -14.83 -0.33 -2.24
N THR A 149 -14.67 -0.68 -3.52
CA THR A 149 -14.75 -2.06 -4.02
C THR A 149 -13.52 -2.91 -3.67
N GLY A 150 -12.46 -2.28 -3.15
CA GLY A 150 -11.15 -2.91 -2.95
C GLY A 150 -10.25 -2.88 -4.20
N GLU A 151 -10.76 -2.39 -5.33
CA GLU A 151 -9.96 -2.17 -6.54
C GLU A 151 -8.95 -1.06 -6.31
N ARG A 152 -7.74 -1.26 -6.80
CA ARG A 152 -6.63 -0.30 -6.71
C ARG A 152 -6.28 0.22 -8.10
N ILE A 153 -6.23 1.55 -8.23
CA ILE A 153 -5.82 2.22 -9.47
C ILE A 153 -4.44 2.84 -9.22
N GLU A 154 -3.43 2.33 -9.90
CA GLU A 154 -2.08 2.89 -9.85
C GLU A 154 -2.03 4.23 -10.57
N LEU A 155 -1.45 5.22 -9.92
CA LEU A 155 -1.17 6.53 -10.49
C LEU A 155 0.24 6.53 -11.09
N GLY A 156 0.31 6.87 -12.37
CA GLY A 156 1.55 6.99 -13.12
C GLY A 156 1.67 8.38 -13.76
N GLU A 157 2.43 8.48 -14.87
CA GLU A 157 2.59 9.75 -15.60
C GLU A 157 1.33 10.20 -16.35
N ALA A 158 0.42 9.25 -16.63
CA ALA A 158 -0.81 9.56 -17.35
C ALA A 158 -1.82 10.28 -16.43
N ILE A 159 -2.55 11.22 -17.01
CA ILE A 159 -3.66 11.86 -16.33
C ILE A 159 -4.77 10.84 -16.11
N VAL A 160 -5.20 10.68 -14.87
CA VAL A 160 -6.35 9.85 -14.49
C VAL A 160 -7.60 10.73 -14.48
N THR A 161 -8.55 10.45 -15.36
CA THR A 161 -9.80 11.20 -15.46
C THR A 161 -10.90 10.54 -14.66
N VAL A 162 -11.68 11.35 -13.95
CA VAL A 162 -12.83 10.91 -13.15
C VAL A 162 -14.12 11.48 -13.72
N GLY A 163 -15.11 10.63 -13.98
CA GLY A 163 -16.38 11.10 -14.52
C GLY A 163 -17.39 9.98 -14.77
N ARG A 164 -18.58 10.37 -15.28
CA ARG A 164 -19.61 9.43 -15.71
C ARG A 164 -19.45 8.97 -17.17
N ARG A 165 -18.56 9.60 -17.92
CA ARG A 165 -18.31 9.20 -19.31
C ARG A 165 -17.62 7.85 -19.36
N PRO A 166 -17.97 6.97 -20.32
CA PRO A 166 -17.29 5.67 -20.47
C PRO A 166 -15.78 5.80 -20.74
N GLU A 167 -15.34 6.92 -21.30
CA GLU A 167 -13.94 7.20 -21.64
C GLU A 167 -13.11 7.63 -20.41
N SER A 168 -13.77 7.91 -19.27
CA SER A 168 -13.05 8.25 -18.04
C SER A 168 -12.26 7.07 -17.52
N THR A 169 -11.06 7.31 -17.03
CA THR A 169 -10.24 6.26 -16.39
C THR A 169 -10.96 5.68 -15.18
N ILE A 170 -11.58 6.54 -14.37
CA ILE A 170 -12.43 6.16 -13.24
C ILE A 170 -13.88 6.50 -13.62
N VAL A 171 -14.59 5.50 -14.13
CA VAL A 171 -16.01 5.65 -14.47
C VAL A 171 -16.87 5.43 -13.24
N ARG A 172 -17.72 6.38 -12.90
CA ARG A 172 -18.66 6.28 -11.78
C ARG A 172 -20.10 6.48 -12.24
N ALA A 173 -20.91 5.46 -12.03
CA ALA A 173 -22.36 5.51 -12.30
C ALA A 173 -23.15 6.31 -11.23
N ASP A 174 -22.47 7.16 -10.46
CA ASP A 174 -23.07 8.03 -9.45
C ASP A 174 -23.66 9.27 -10.14
N PRO A 175 -24.98 9.55 -10.01
CA PRO A 175 -25.62 10.75 -10.58
C PRO A 175 -25.03 12.06 -10.05
N ASN A 176 -24.37 12.03 -8.88
CA ASN A 176 -23.71 13.19 -8.29
C ASN A 176 -22.30 13.44 -8.87
N VAL A 177 -21.79 12.55 -9.72
CA VAL A 177 -20.54 12.74 -10.45
C VAL A 177 -20.86 13.35 -11.83
N SER A 178 -20.20 14.44 -12.19
CA SER A 178 -20.34 15.08 -13.51
C SER A 178 -19.78 14.18 -14.62
N ARG A 179 -20.19 14.43 -15.87
CA ARG A 179 -19.67 13.69 -17.05
C ARG A 179 -18.14 13.76 -17.15
N SER A 180 -17.56 14.95 -16.97
CA SER A 180 -16.15 15.20 -16.71
C SER A 180 -16.09 15.89 -15.36
N HIS A 181 -15.59 15.24 -14.32
CA HIS A 181 -15.68 15.72 -12.95
C HIS A 181 -14.35 16.28 -12.46
N ALA A 182 -13.33 15.48 -12.53
CA ALA A 182 -12.01 15.84 -12.06
C ALA A 182 -10.91 15.11 -12.86
N GLU A 183 -9.69 15.55 -12.66
CA GLU A 183 -8.49 14.91 -13.13
C GLU A 183 -7.50 14.78 -11.97
N ILE A 184 -6.75 13.67 -11.98
CA ILE A 184 -5.62 13.45 -11.09
C ILE A 184 -4.38 13.44 -11.98
N ARG A 185 -3.49 14.38 -11.74
CA ARG A 185 -2.31 14.63 -12.57
C ARG A 185 -1.04 14.46 -11.76
N PRO A 186 0.03 13.94 -12.35
CA PRO A 186 1.35 13.99 -11.74
C PRO A 186 1.79 15.47 -11.62
N GLN A 187 2.33 15.85 -10.46
CA GLN A 187 2.89 17.16 -10.22
C GLN A 187 4.13 17.06 -9.31
N GLY A 188 5.28 17.40 -9.83
CA GLY A 188 6.54 17.23 -9.11
C GLY A 188 6.79 15.75 -8.77
N ASN A 189 6.86 15.42 -7.48
CA ASN A 189 7.04 14.05 -7.00
C ASN A 189 5.74 13.41 -6.48
N GLY A 190 4.59 14.04 -6.72
CA GLY A 190 3.30 13.60 -6.21
C GLY A 190 2.20 13.78 -7.23
N TRP A 191 0.99 13.87 -6.74
CA TRP A 191 -0.21 14.04 -7.56
C TRP A 191 -1.06 15.18 -7.05
N ILE A 192 -1.77 15.82 -7.97
CA ILE A 192 -2.75 16.86 -7.69
C ILE A 192 -4.10 16.44 -8.22
N VAL A 193 -5.15 16.61 -7.42
CA VAL A 193 -6.54 16.56 -7.89
C VAL A 193 -6.94 17.92 -8.39
N VAL A 194 -7.54 17.97 -9.58
CA VAL A 194 -8.08 19.20 -10.18
C VAL A 194 -9.55 18.97 -10.49
N ASP A 195 -10.42 19.76 -9.87
CA ASP A 195 -11.85 19.77 -10.21
C ASP A 195 -12.07 20.51 -11.53
N LEU A 196 -12.82 19.89 -12.45
CA LEU A 196 -13.08 20.44 -13.80
C LEU A 196 -14.37 21.30 -13.86
N GLY A 197 -14.69 21.99 -12.78
CA GLY A 197 -15.96 22.75 -12.69
C GLY A 197 -17.16 21.83 -12.48
N SER A 198 -16.97 20.78 -11.69
CA SER A 198 -18.04 19.81 -11.44
C SER A 198 -19.21 20.42 -10.69
N THR A 199 -20.43 19.87 -10.89
CA THR A 199 -21.65 20.40 -10.29
C THR A 199 -21.60 20.33 -8.76
N ASN A 200 -21.18 19.21 -8.21
CA ASN A 200 -21.19 18.98 -6.76
C ASN A 200 -19.82 19.25 -6.10
N GLY A 201 -18.78 19.43 -6.91
CA GLY A 201 -17.40 19.66 -6.47
C GLY A 201 -16.69 18.39 -6.02
N SER A 202 -15.37 18.45 -6.08
CA SER A 202 -14.45 17.44 -5.50
C SER A 202 -14.10 17.83 -4.08
N ARG A 203 -13.87 16.85 -3.21
CA ARG A 203 -13.42 17.10 -1.84
C ARG A 203 -12.23 16.23 -1.48
N ILE A 204 -11.35 16.75 -0.62
CA ILE A 204 -10.31 16.01 0.05
C ILE A 204 -10.53 16.17 1.55
N ASN A 205 -10.64 15.02 2.26
CA ASN A 205 -10.93 14.99 3.71
C ASN A 205 -12.18 15.81 4.08
N GLY A 206 -13.22 15.77 3.23
CA GLY A 206 -14.47 16.50 3.40
C GLY A 206 -14.43 17.98 2.99
N VAL A 207 -13.26 18.57 2.73
CA VAL A 207 -13.10 19.97 2.31
C VAL A 207 -13.21 20.08 0.78
N ARG A 208 -14.08 21.00 0.30
CA ARG A 208 -14.22 21.24 -1.14
C ARG A 208 -12.97 21.89 -1.71
N ILE A 209 -12.52 21.40 -2.85
CA ILE A 209 -11.31 21.85 -3.53
C ILE A 209 -11.60 22.28 -4.97
N THR A 210 -10.76 23.15 -5.51
CA THR A 210 -10.62 23.39 -6.96
C THR A 210 -9.39 22.67 -7.48
N SER A 211 -8.29 22.71 -6.73
CA SER A 211 -7.12 21.86 -6.94
C SER A 211 -6.36 21.70 -5.62
N GLN A 212 -5.82 20.52 -5.37
CA GLN A 212 -5.06 20.23 -4.16
C GLN A 212 -4.14 19.03 -4.37
N GLU A 213 -2.91 19.13 -3.87
CA GLU A 213 -1.97 18.01 -3.81
C GLU A 213 -2.47 16.91 -2.87
N LEU A 214 -2.28 15.67 -3.29
CA LEU A 214 -2.63 14.48 -2.52
C LEU A 214 -1.51 14.14 -1.53
N ARG A 215 -1.93 13.74 -0.35
CA ARG A 215 -1.07 13.22 0.72
C ARG A 215 -1.50 11.83 1.11
N GLU A 216 -0.56 11.05 1.63
CA GLU A 216 -0.84 9.71 2.16
C GLU A 216 -2.06 9.69 3.08
N GLY A 217 -3.00 8.78 2.78
CA GLY A 217 -4.21 8.57 3.54
C GLY A 217 -5.36 9.53 3.24
N ASP A 218 -5.19 10.47 2.28
CA ASP A 218 -6.27 11.40 1.91
C ASP A 218 -7.51 10.66 1.40
N ASP A 219 -8.67 11.04 1.93
CA ASP A 219 -9.98 10.63 1.42
C ASP A 219 -10.41 11.62 0.34
N VAL A 220 -10.42 11.16 -0.91
CA VAL A 220 -10.82 11.94 -2.08
C VAL A 220 -12.23 11.57 -2.46
N SER A 221 -13.17 12.52 -2.44
CA SER A 221 -14.56 12.24 -2.79
C SER A 221 -15.06 13.03 -3.99
N PHE A 222 -15.75 12.30 -4.86
CA PHE A 222 -16.45 12.78 -6.06
C PHE A 222 -17.92 12.35 -5.98
N GLY A 223 -18.83 13.29 -5.74
CA GLY A 223 -20.21 12.94 -5.41
C GLY A 223 -20.29 12.10 -4.13
N ASN A 224 -20.87 10.90 -4.24
CA ASN A 224 -20.93 9.92 -3.13
C ASN A 224 -19.81 8.88 -3.19
N THR A 225 -18.91 8.99 -4.16
CA THR A 225 -17.81 8.04 -4.32
C THR A 225 -16.59 8.54 -3.54
N HIS A 226 -16.09 7.72 -2.64
CA HIS A 226 -14.89 7.94 -1.84
C HIS A 226 -13.76 7.07 -2.33
N LEU A 227 -12.57 7.63 -2.43
CA LEU A 227 -11.34 6.97 -2.85
C LEU A 227 -10.26 7.33 -1.84
N ARG A 228 -9.53 6.35 -1.37
CA ARG A 228 -8.40 6.61 -0.50
C ARG A 228 -7.12 6.71 -1.31
N PHE A 229 -6.39 7.81 -1.16
CA PHE A 229 -5.07 7.93 -1.74
C PHE A 229 -4.04 7.25 -0.84
N GLU A 230 -3.17 6.47 -1.47
CA GLU A 230 -2.04 5.81 -0.84
C GLU A 230 -0.79 6.22 -1.61
N ALA A 231 0.06 7.00 -0.95
CA ALA A 231 1.41 7.26 -1.41
C ALA A 231 2.26 6.02 -1.13
N SER A 232 3.06 5.62 -2.04
CA SER A 232 4.01 4.54 -1.85
C SER A 232 5.40 5.09 -1.74
#